data_0e38c4f3c0188642926573371148fa5a
#
_entry.id   0e38c4f3c0188642926573371148fa5a
#
_cell.length_a   1.000
_cell.length_b   1.000
_cell.length_c   1.000
_cell.angle_alpha   90.00
_cell.angle_beta   90.00
_cell.angle_gamma   90.00
#
_symmetry.space_group_name_H-M   'P 1'
#
loop_
_entity.id
_entity.type
_entity.pdbx_description
1 polymer ?
#
loop_
_entity_poly.entity_id
_entity_poly.type
_entity_poly.pdbx_seq_one_letter_code
_entity_poly.pdbx_strand_id
1 'polypeptide(L)'
;VGYVGKDVDSIIRDLVDAAVKQEREQQMKTRRRQAQDAAEDRILDILVPPPRSDFGLTPSQPGDNTARQVMRKRLREGALDDKEIEVELAEPKPSLEIMSPPGMEEMAEQLKGLFANAGSGRRRARKVKIVEALKLLADEEAAKLVNEDDLRSAAVANAEQNGIVFIDEIDKVASRSETSGADVSRQGVQRDLLPLVEGTT
;
A
#
# COMPACT_ATOMS: atom_id res chain seq x y z
N VAL A 1 -10.25 -22.03 -14.90
CA VAL A 1 -11.22 -22.21 -13.83
C VAL A 1 -11.51 -23.71 -13.73
N GLY A 2 -11.35 -24.29 -12.58
CA GLY A 2 -11.89 -25.61 -12.24
C GLY A 2 -11.03 -26.84 -12.42
N TYR A 3 -9.91 -26.85 -13.15
CA TYR A 3 -9.01 -28.02 -13.21
C TYR A 3 -7.53 -27.68 -12.99
N VAL A 4 -7.09 -26.56 -13.46
CA VAL A 4 -5.75 -25.98 -13.24
C VAL A 4 -5.87 -24.45 -13.17
N GLY A 5 -7.05 -23.94 -12.84
CA GLY A 5 -7.37 -22.51 -12.84
C GLY A 5 -7.65 -21.98 -11.44
N LYS A 6 -7.80 -20.66 -11.36
CA LYS A 6 -8.20 -19.98 -10.12
C LYS A 6 -9.64 -20.35 -9.76
N ASP A 7 -9.91 -20.55 -8.49
CA ASP A 7 -11.26 -20.75 -7.98
C ASP A 7 -12.10 -19.48 -8.18
N VAL A 8 -13.43 -19.63 -8.28
CA VAL A 8 -14.34 -18.51 -8.50
C VAL A 8 -14.18 -17.44 -7.43
N ASP A 9 -14.02 -17.84 -6.16
CA ASP A 9 -13.77 -16.93 -5.04
C ASP A 9 -12.49 -16.12 -5.21
N SER A 10 -11.46 -16.73 -5.82
CA SER A 10 -10.19 -16.03 -6.08
C SER A 10 -10.33 -14.91 -7.11
N ILE A 11 -11.28 -15.02 -8.03
CA ILE A 11 -11.54 -13.99 -9.06
C ILE A 11 -12.00 -12.69 -8.39
N ILE A 12 -12.95 -12.79 -7.46
CA ILE A 12 -13.46 -11.62 -6.74
C ILE A 12 -12.39 -11.04 -5.82
N ARG A 13 -11.63 -11.89 -5.14
CA ARG A 13 -10.52 -11.47 -4.28
C ARG A 13 -9.47 -10.70 -5.08
N ASP A 14 -9.05 -11.23 -6.24
CA ASP A 14 -8.09 -10.57 -7.13
C ASP A 14 -8.63 -9.23 -7.65
N LEU A 15 -9.94 -9.13 -7.96
CA LEU A 15 -10.57 -7.90 -8.40
C LEU A 15 -10.53 -6.83 -7.28
N VAL A 16 -10.88 -7.21 -6.07
CA VAL A 16 -10.84 -6.32 -4.91
C VAL A 16 -9.41 -5.91 -4.59
N ASP A 17 -8.45 -6.82 -4.63
CA ASP A 17 -7.02 -6.51 -4.40
C ASP A 17 -6.49 -5.52 -5.45
N ALA A 18 -6.89 -5.68 -6.72
CA ALA A 18 -6.56 -4.73 -7.78
C ALA A 18 -7.18 -3.35 -7.52
N ALA A 19 -8.45 -3.31 -7.07
CA ALA A 19 -9.13 -2.07 -6.72
C ALA A 19 -8.48 -1.37 -5.51
N VAL A 20 -8.09 -2.12 -4.47
CA VAL A 20 -7.35 -1.59 -3.31
C VAL A 20 -6.04 -0.95 -3.74
N LYS A 21 -5.29 -1.62 -4.62
CA LYS A 21 -4.03 -1.07 -5.13
C LYS A 21 -4.26 0.21 -5.94
N GLN A 22 -5.24 0.23 -6.81
CA GLN A 22 -5.59 1.39 -7.64
C GLN A 22 -6.03 2.57 -6.78
N GLU A 23 -6.91 2.33 -5.81
CA GLU A 23 -7.43 3.36 -4.91
C GLU A 23 -6.31 3.95 -4.04
N ARG A 24 -5.41 3.10 -3.54
CA ARG A 24 -4.22 3.53 -2.79
C ARG A 24 -3.33 4.46 -3.62
N GLU A 25 -3.03 4.09 -4.86
CA GLU A 25 -2.24 4.92 -5.77
C GLU A 25 -2.93 6.27 -6.05
N GLN A 26 -4.24 6.27 -6.20
CA GLN A 26 -5.02 7.48 -6.42
C GLN A 26 -5.00 8.41 -5.21
N GLN A 27 -5.21 7.87 -4.01
CA GLN A 27 -5.16 8.63 -2.77
C GLN A 27 -3.75 9.19 -2.50
N MET A 28 -2.71 8.40 -2.73
CA MET A 28 -1.33 8.87 -2.63
C MET A 28 -1.03 10.01 -3.61
N LYS A 29 -1.49 9.93 -4.86
CA LYS A 29 -1.34 11.01 -5.85
C LYS A 29 -2.03 12.29 -5.41
N THR A 30 -3.26 12.18 -4.91
CA THR A 30 -4.07 13.33 -4.46
C THR A 30 -3.41 14.03 -3.26
N ARG A 31 -2.81 13.26 -2.36
CA ARG A 31 -2.17 13.79 -1.14
C ARG A 31 -0.68 14.10 -1.30
N ARG A 32 -0.13 13.91 -2.51
CA ARG A 32 1.31 14.06 -2.77
C ARG A 32 1.87 15.40 -2.35
N ARG A 33 1.14 16.49 -2.58
CA ARG A 33 1.59 17.84 -2.21
C ARG A 33 1.75 17.98 -0.69
N GLN A 34 0.77 17.52 0.06
CA GLN A 34 0.82 17.53 1.52
C GLN A 34 1.95 16.64 2.05
N ALA A 35 2.17 15.49 1.43
CA ALA A 35 3.26 14.59 1.78
C ALA A 35 4.65 15.21 1.47
N GLN A 36 4.77 15.95 0.37
CA GLN A 36 5.99 16.69 0.04
C GLN A 36 6.29 17.78 1.05
N ASP A 37 5.30 18.57 1.46
CA ASP A 37 5.47 19.61 2.47
C ASP A 37 5.91 18.99 3.82
N ALA A 38 5.32 17.85 4.21
CA ALA A 38 5.73 17.12 5.42
C ALA A 38 7.15 16.55 5.32
N ALA A 39 7.55 16.03 4.15
CA ALA A 39 8.91 15.55 3.91
C ALA A 39 9.95 16.68 3.97
N GLU A 40 9.62 17.86 3.40
CA GLU A 40 10.46 19.06 3.53
C GLU A 40 10.65 19.44 4.99
N ASP A 41 9.56 19.42 5.79
CA ASP A 41 9.64 19.74 7.21
C ASP A 41 10.55 18.78 7.98
N ARG A 42 10.49 17.48 7.71
CA ARG A 42 11.39 16.50 8.33
C ARG A 42 12.85 16.72 7.96
N ILE A 43 13.15 17.08 6.71
CA ILE A 43 14.52 17.42 6.30
C ILE A 43 14.99 18.70 6.99
N LEU A 44 14.11 19.69 7.10
CA LEU A 44 14.43 20.94 7.80
C LEU A 44 14.70 20.72 9.30
N ASP A 45 14.01 19.77 9.93
CA ASP A 45 14.28 19.40 11.34
C ASP A 45 15.66 18.77 11.52
N ILE A 46 16.18 18.09 10.49
CA ILE A 46 17.55 17.55 10.50
C ILE A 46 18.58 18.65 10.24
N LEU A 47 18.30 19.56 9.29
CA LEU A 47 19.23 20.64 8.91
C LEU A 47 19.29 21.78 9.92
N VAL A 48 18.16 22.08 10.55
CA VAL A 48 17.98 23.13 11.56
C VAL A 48 17.17 22.52 12.70
N PRO A 49 17.81 21.76 13.61
CA PRO A 49 17.12 21.15 14.74
C PRO A 49 16.43 22.24 15.58
N PRO A 50 15.20 22.01 16.03
CA PRO A 50 14.54 22.94 16.94
C PRO A 50 15.38 23.11 18.21
N PRO A 51 15.43 24.31 18.79
CA PRO A 51 16.16 24.55 20.02
C PRO A 51 15.66 23.58 21.08
N ARG A 52 16.59 22.86 21.71
CA ARG A 52 16.26 22.02 22.87
C ARG A 52 15.74 22.93 23.98
N SER A 53 14.45 22.87 24.25
CA SER A 53 13.84 23.51 25.39
C SER A 53 14.27 22.75 26.66
N ASP A 54 15.45 23.09 27.17
CA ASP A 54 15.80 22.78 28.55
C ASP A 54 14.95 23.70 29.42
N PHE A 55 14.03 23.11 30.17
CA PHE A 55 13.16 23.79 31.12
C PHE A 55 12.27 24.94 30.59
N GLY A 56 11.19 24.63 29.97
CA GLY A 56 9.83 25.14 30.21
C GLY A 56 9.48 26.62 30.03
N LEU A 57 10.34 27.54 29.61
CA LEU A 57 10.00 28.97 29.55
C LEU A 57 10.87 29.79 28.57
N THR A 58 11.08 29.37 27.35
CA THR A 58 11.59 30.29 26.33
C THR A 58 10.68 30.31 25.12
N PRO A 59 10.04 31.45 24.78
CA PRO A 59 9.36 31.62 23.52
C PRO A 59 10.40 31.46 22.41
N SER A 60 10.03 30.68 21.36
CA SER A 60 10.81 30.49 20.13
C SER A 60 11.36 31.83 19.66
N GLN A 61 12.69 32.00 19.65
CA GLN A 61 13.29 33.26 19.20
C GLN A 61 12.96 33.47 17.70
N PRO A 62 12.68 34.71 17.28
CA PRO A 62 12.36 35.03 15.86
C PRO A 62 13.45 34.62 14.87
N GLY A 63 14.67 34.37 15.32
CA GLY A 63 15.80 33.94 14.48
C GLY A 63 15.69 32.52 13.94
N ASP A 64 15.05 31.60 14.66
CA ASP A 64 14.88 30.19 14.22
C ASP A 64 13.99 30.07 13.00
N ASN A 65 12.92 30.88 12.93
CA ASN A 65 12.04 30.91 11.78
C ASN A 65 12.74 31.41 10.50
N THR A 66 13.68 32.36 10.64
CA THR A 66 14.41 32.92 9.49
C THR A 66 15.39 31.90 8.92
N ALA A 67 16.16 31.20 9.77
CA ALA A 67 17.11 30.17 9.33
C ALA A 67 16.36 29.01 8.64
N ARG A 68 15.24 28.56 9.22
CA ARG A 68 14.40 27.52 8.64
C ARG A 68 13.79 27.93 7.30
N GLN A 69 13.34 29.17 7.15
CA GLN A 69 12.83 29.71 5.89
C GLN A 69 13.92 29.80 4.81
N VAL A 70 15.12 30.26 5.15
CA VAL A 70 16.26 30.31 4.23
C VAL A 70 16.64 28.90 3.76
N MET A 71 16.68 27.92 4.67
CA MET A 71 16.97 26.54 4.30
C MET A 71 15.86 25.92 3.44
N ARG A 72 14.58 26.20 3.74
CA ARG A 72 13.44 25.78 2.90
C ARG A 72 13.55 26.34 1.49
N LYS A 73 13.90 27.60 1.35
CA LYS A 73 14.12 28.21 0.04
C LYS A 73 15.23 27.52 -0.73
N ARG A 74 16.39 27.29 -0.11
CA ARG A 74 17.53 26.58 -0.73
C ARG A 74 17.19 25.13 -1.10
N LEU A 75 16.39 24.46 -0.28
CA LEU A 75 15.90 23.10 -0.54
C LEU A 75 15.03 23.08 -1.79
N ARG A 76 14.09 24.01 -1.92
CA ARG A 76 13.20 24.13 -3.08
C ARG A 76 13.91 24.57 -4.36
N GLU A 77 15.00 25.33 -4.23
CA GLU A 77 15.88 25.73 -5.35
C GLU A 77 16.84 24.62 -5.79
N GLY A 78 16.86 23.47 -5.09
CA GLY A 78 17.75 22.36 -5.40
C GLY A 78 19.23 22.60 -5.00
N ALA A 79 19.52 23.70 -4.32
CA ALA A 79 20.89 24.06 -3.92
C ALA A 79 21.50 23.09 -2.87
N LEU A 80 20.69 22.22 -2.30
CA LEU A 80 21.10 21.27 -1.27
C LEU A 80 20.99 19.81 -1.73
N ASP A 81 20.62 19.56 -2.98
CA ASP A 81 20.29 18.22 -3.51
C ASP A 81 21.40 17.20 -3.33
N ASP A 82 22.65 17.60 -3.52
CA ASP A 82 23.83 16.74 -3.39
C ASP A 82 24.34 16.58 -1.94
N LYS A 83 23.80 17.32 -1.00
CA LYS A 83 24.20 17.21 0.39
C LYS A 83 23.69 15.91 0.99
N GLU A 84 24.56 15.17 1.65
CA GLU A 84 24.20 13.96 2.39
C GLU A 84 23.64 14.30 3.77
N ILE A 85 22.55 13.63 4.12
CA ILE A 85 21.93 13.69 5.44
C ILE A 85 21.65 12.29 5.94
N GLU A 86 21.59 12.11 7.24
CA GLU A 86 21.16 10.87 7.87
C GLU A 86 19.67 10.98 8.17
N VAL A 87 18.88 10.11 7.55
CA VAL A 87 17.42 10.06 7.73
C VAL A 87 17.00 8.71 8.29
N GLU A 88 16.07 8.74 9.20
CA GLU A 88 15.39 7.55 9.69
C GLU A 88 14.23 7.21 8.77
N LEU A 89 14.37 6.14 8.02
CA LEU A 89 13.35 5.62 7.13
C LEU A 89 12.70 4.37 7.74
N ALA A 90 11.40 4.24 7.55
CA ALA A 90 10.70 3.00 7.85
C ALA A 90 11.27 1.89 6.95
N GLU A 91 11.62 0.75 7.53
CA GLU A 91 12.00 -0.41 6.71
C GLU A 91 10.80 -0.82 5.86
N PRO A 92 11.00 -1.03 4.54
CA PRO A 92 9.93 -1.57 3.71
C PRO A 92 9.50 -2.89 4.34
N LYS A 93 8.20 -3.02 4.60
CA LYS A 93 7.65 -4.29 5.08
C LYS A 93 8.05 -5.35 4.06
N PRO A 94 8.77 -6.41 4.46
CA PRO A 94 9.02 -7.49 3.53
C PRO A 94 7.66 -8.01 3.09
N SER A 95 7.33 -7.83 1.82
CA SER A 95 6.21 -8.53 1.20
C SER A 95 6.64 -9.99 1.12
N LEU A 96 6.42 -10.72 2.19
CA LEU A 96 6.51 -12.17 2.18
C LEU A 96 5.35 -12.65 1.30
N GLU A 97 5.61 -12.75 0.00
CA GLU A 97 4.85 -13.65 -0.86
C GLU A 97 5.14 -15.07 -0.37
N ILE A 98 4.47 -15.44 0.72
CA ILE A 98 4.48 -16.83 1.17
C ILE A 98 3.67 -17.57 0.10
N MET A 99 4.36 -18.19 -0.85
CA MET A 99 3.74 -19.22 -1.68
C MET A 99 3.34 -20.36 -0.74
N SER A 100 2.14 -20.25 -0.21
CA SER A 100 1.58 -21.28 0.66
C SER A 100 1.18 -22.46 -0.21
N PRO A 101 1.56 -23.69 0.14
CA PRO A 101 1.00 -24.87 -0.47
C PRO A 101 -0.53 -24.88 -0.28
N PRO A 102 -1.30 -25.45 -1.22
CA PRO A 102 -2.74 -25.55 -1.10
C PRO A 102 -3.13 -26.19 0.25
N GLY A 103 -3.98 -25.54 1.03
CA GLY A 103 -4.45 -26.02 2.34
C GLY A 103 -3.77 -25.40 3.58
N MET A 104 -2.81 -24.48 3.43
CA MET A 104 -2.15 -23.79 4.56
C MET A 104 -2.39 -22.26 4.55
N GLU A 105 -3.44 -21.81 3.89
CA GLU A 105 -3.74 -20.38 3.69
C GLU A 105 -4.03 -19.65 5.00
N GLU A 106 -4.78 -20.28 5.93
CA GLU A 106 -5.07 -19.69 7.25
C GLU A 106 -3.81 -19.51 8.10
N MET A 107 -2.88 -20.47 8.05
CA MET A 107 -1.60 -20.36 8.76
C MET A 107 -0.71 -19.28 8.16
N ALA A 108 -0.75 -19.10 6.84
CA ALA A 108 -0.03 -18.03 6.16
C ALA A 108 -0.59 -16.64 6.51
N GLU A 109 -1.91 -16.50 6.63
CA GLU A 109 -2.55 -15.26 7.08
C GLU A 109 -2.22 -14.94 8.53
N GLN A 110 -2.24 -15.92 9.43
CA GLN A 110 -1.85 -15.74 10.83
C GLN A 110 -0.37 -15.33 10.96
N LEU A 111 0.53 -15.98 10.21
CA LEU A 111 1.93 -15.60 10.16
C LEU A 111 2.12 -14.21 9.56
N LYS A 112 1.40 -13.87 8.49
CA LYS A 112 1.41 -12.54 7.87
C LYS A 112 0.94 -11.47 8.86
N GLY A 113 -0.07 -11.74 9.67
CA GLY A 113 -0.55 -10.87 10.75
C GLY A 113 0.49 -10.69 11.87
N LEU A 114 1.15 -11.77 12.30
CA LEU A 114 2.21 -11.72 13.31
C LEU A 114 3.43 -10.95 12.82
N PHE A 115 3.87 -11.16 11.58
CA PHE A 115 5.00 -10.43 10.99
C PHE A 115 4.66 -8.97 10.68
N ALA A 116 3.42 -8.67 10.28
CA ALA A 116 2.95 -7.30 10.09
C ALA A 116 3.00 -6.49 11.40
N ASN A 117 2.71 -7.15 12.52
CA ASN A 117 2.72 -6.52 13.84
C ASN A 117 4.14 -6.45 14.44
N ALA A 118 4.99 -7.44 14.20
CA ALA A 118 6.37 -7.48 14.68
C ALA A 118 7.32 -6.54 13.90
N GLY A 119 6.99 -6.21 12.65
CA GLY A 119 7.77 -5.32 11.78
C GLY A 119 7.33 -3.85 11.83
N SER A 120 6.22 -3.52 12.48
CA SER A 120 5.73 -2.15 12.56
C SER A 120 6.57 -1.35 13.54
N GLY A 121 7.53 -0.57 13.03
CA GLY A 121 8.25 0.42 13.82
C GLY A 121 9.77 0.39 13.77
N ARG A 122 10.39 -0.56 13.10
CA ARG A 122 11.85 -0.51 12.91
C ARG A 122 12.17 0.59 11.91
N ARG A 123 12.76 1.66 12.41
CA ARG A 123 13.37 2.71 11.60
C ARG A 123 14.85 2.43 11.50
N ARG A 124 15.40 2.62 10.32
CA ARG A 124 16.83 2.48 10.08
C ARG A 124 17.40 3.82 9.64
N ALA A 125 18.41 4.29 10.36
CA ALA A 125 19.17 5.45 9.94
C ALA A 125 19.98 5.11 8.67
N ARG A 126 19.79 5.90 7.62
CA ARG A 126 20.46 5.75 6.34
C ARG A 126 21.01 7.09 5.88
N LYS A 127 22.27 7.11 5.45
CA LYS A 127 22.86 8.29 4.80
C LYS A 127 22.46 8.29 3.34
N VAL A 128 21.79 9.36 2.92
CA VAL A 128 21.32 9.54 1.55
C VAL A 128 21.43 11.02 1.16
N LYS A 129 21.50 11.29 -0.14
CA LYS A 129 21.42 12.65 -0.65
C LYS A 129 20.04 13.25 -0.40
N ILE A 130 19.97 14.56 -0.21
CA ILE A 130 18.70 15.27 0.07
C ILE A 130 17.66 15.02 -1.03
N VAL A 131 18.06 14.99 -2.29
CA VAL A 131 17.16 14.70 -3.42
C VAL A 131 16.51 13.30 -3.29
N GLU A 132 17.27 12.31 -2.82
CA GLU A 132 16.76 10.95 -2.58
C GLU A 132 15.90 10.92 -1.30
N ALA A 133 16.37 11.58 -0.25
CA ALA A 133 15.65 11.68 1.02
C ALA A 133 14.25 12.30 0.83
N LEU A 134 14.12 13.37 0.04
CA LEU A 134 12.84 13.99 -0.27
C LEU A 134 11.84 13.02 -0.89
N LYS A 135 12.29 12.20 -1.83
CA LYS A 135 11.43 11.20 -2.49
C LYS A 135 10.98 10.13 -1.51
N LEU A 136 11.93 9.54 -0.77
CA LEU A 136 11.65 8.46 0.18
C LEU A 136 10.74 8.93 1.32
N LEU A 137 11.00 10.13 1.85
CA LEU A 137 10.17 10.71 2.90
C LEU A 137 8.79 11.12 2.40
N ALA A 138 8.68 11.67 1.18
CA ALA A 138 7.38 12.01 0.60
C ALA A 138 6.52 10.77 0.36
N ASP A 139 7.11 9.66 -0.09
CA ASP A 139 6.39 8.39 -0.25
C ASP A 139 5.97 7.82 1.11
N GLU A 140 6.81 7.90 2.14
CA GLU A 140 6.47 7.49 3.51
C GLU A 140 5.34 8.36 4.10
N GLU A 141 5.41 9.67 3.94
CA GLU A 141 4.36 10.59 4.42
C GLU A 141 3.05 10.43 3.64
N ALA A 142 3.11 10.22 2.32
CA ALA A 142 1.92 9.93 1.52
C ALA A 142 1.23 8.64 1.99
N ALA A 143 1.99 7.60 2.32
CA ALA A 143 1.43 6.36 2.84
C ALA A 143 0.77 6.55 4.22
N LYS A 144 1.30 7.40 5.09
CA LYS A 144 0.69 7.71 6.40
C LYS A 144 -0.62 8.48 6.28
N LEU A 145 -0.78 9.27 5.21
CA LEU A 145 -1.99 10.05 4.97
C LEU A 145 -3.15 9.20 4.45
N VAL A 146 -2.92 7.97 4.03
CA VAL A 146 -3.96 7.03 3.57
C VAL A 146 -4.60 6.37 4.77
N ASN A 147 -5.93 6.51 4.88
CA ASN A 147 -6.73 5.77 5.86
C ASN A 147 -7.09 4.40 5.25
N GLU A 148 -6.66 3.32 5.89
CA GLU A 148 -6.85 1.95 5.38
C GLU A 148 -8.32 1.53 5.35
N ASP A 149 -9.15 1.99 6.30
CA ASP A 149 -10.57 1.62 6.35
C ASP A 149 -11.36 2.34 5.25
N ASP A 150 -11.11 3.66 5.08
CA ASP A 150 -11.69 4.42 3.98
C ASP A 150 -11.25 3.88 2.62
N LEU A 151 -9.96 3.49 2.52
CA LEU A 151 -9.39 2.89 1.32
C LEU A 151 -10.09 1.58 0.94
N ARG A 152 -10.29 0.68 1.91
CA ARG A 152 -10.97 -0.61 1.67
C ARG A 152 -12.41 -0.41 1.26
N SER A 153 -13.13 0.47 1.95
CA SER A 153 -14.52 0.78 1.63
C SER A 153 -14.66 1.37 0.21
N ALA A 154 -13.78 2.30 -0.15
CA ALA A 154 -13.76 2.89 -1.50
C ALA A 154 -13.38 1.85 -2.57
N ALA A 155 -12.44 0.96 -2.27
CA ALA A 155 -12.01 -0.09 -3.19
C ALA A 155 -13.11 -1.12 -3.46
N VAL A 156 -13.83 -1.55 -2.43
CA VAL A 156 -14.99 -2.45 -2.59
C VAL A 156 -16.05 -1.78 -3.45
N ALA A 157 -16.45 -0.55 -3.13
CA ALA A 157 -17.43 0.18 -3.90
C ALA A 157 -16.98 0.39 -5.38
N ASN A 158 -15.70 0.64 -5.61
CA ASN A 158 -15.15 0.76 -6.96
C ASN A 158 -15.17 -0.59 -7.71
N ALA A 159 -14.82 -1.69 -7.04
CA ALA A 159 -14.90 -3.03 -7.62
C ALA A 159 -16.34 -3.40 -7.99
N GLU A 160 -17.32 -3.10 -7.15
CA GLU A 160 -18.74 -3.37 -7.37
C GLU A 160 -19.32 -2.54 -8.53
N GLN A 161 -18.96 -1.26 -8.62
CA GLN A 161 -19.57 -0.35 -9.58
C GLN A 161 -18.83 -0.30 -10.93
N ASN A 162 -17.52 -0.51 -10.95
CA ASN A 162 -16.67 -0.30 -12.10
C ASN A 162 -15.83 -1.53 -12.47
N GLY A 163 -15.88 -2.60 -11.66
CA GLY A 163 -15.11 -3.80 -11.89
C GLY A 163 -15.59 -4.55 -13.12
N ILE A 164 -14.67 -5.09 -13.91
CA ILE A 164 -14.94 -5.93 -15.06
C ILE A 164 -14.15 -7.23 -14.93
N VAL A 165 -14.84 -8.35 -15.04
CA VAL A 165 -14.25 -9.68 -14.99
C VAL A 165 -14.41 -10.34 -16.36
N PHE A 166 -13.31 -10.83 -16.92
CA PHE A 166 -13.32 -11.63 -18.14
C PHE A 166 -13.15 -13.12 -17.79
N ILE A 167 -14.11 -13.93 -18.20
CA ILE A 167 -14.04 -15.39 -18.05
C ILE A 167 -13.87 -15.98 -19.43
N ASP A 168 -12.69 -16.51 -19.70
CA ASP A 168 -12.38 -17.21 -20.96
C ASP A 168 -12.71 -18.69 -20.85
N GLU A 169 -12.95 -19.32 -21.98
CA GLU A 169 -13.24 -20.77 -22.14
C GLU A 169 -14.43 -21.26 -21.27
N ILE A 170 -15.47 -20.46 -21.13
CA ILE A 170 -16.66 -20.81 -20.33
C ILE A 170 -17.39 -22.03 -20.92
N ASP A 171 -17.26 -22.27 -22.22
CA ASP A 171 -17.77 -23.47 -22.93
C ASP A 171 -17.17 -24.76 -22.34
N LYS A 172 -15.91 -24.77 -21.92
CA LYS A 172 -15.27 -25.92 -21.28
C LYS A 172 -15.85 -26.24 -19.90
N VAL A 173 -16.37 -25.22 -19.22
CA VAL A 173 -17.06 -25.36 -17.93
C VAL A 173 -18.49 -25.82 -18.15
N ALA A 174 -19.15 -25.37 -19.24
CA ALA A 174 -20.54 -25.65 -19.55
C ALA A 174 -20.73 -27.00 -20.26
N SER A 175 -19.68 -27.57 -20.88
CA SER A 175 -19.81 -28.82 -21.63
C SER A 175 -20.13 -30.02 -20.71
N ARG A 176 -21.24 -30.71 -20.99
CA ARG A 176 -21.53 -32.01 -20.37
C ARG A 176 -20.54 -33.05 -20.94
N SER A 177 -19.63 -33.55 -20.10
CA SER A 177 -18.85 -34.72 -20.48
C SER A 177 -19.56 -35.99 -20.04
N GLU A 178 -19.86 -36.86 -20.97
CA GLU A 178 -20.51 -38.16 -20.73
C GLU A 178 -19.56 -39.19 -20.07
N THR A 179 -18.37 -38.78 -19.61
CA THR A 179 -17.38 -39.69 -19.01
C THR A 179 -17.34 -39.55 -17.49
N SER A 180 -17.71 -40.62 -16.85
CA SER A 180 -17.73 -40.83 -15.42
C SER A 180 -16.35 -40.59 -14.79
N GLY A 181 -16.19 -39.52 -14.00
CA GLY A 181 -14.99 -39.30 -13.18
C GLY A 181 -14.50 -37.83 -13.06
N ALA A 182 -14.73 -36.98 -14.08
CA ALA A 182 -14.34 -35.58 -14.06
C ALA A 182 -15.52 -34.63 -13.76
N ASP A 183 -16.70 -35.18 -13.54
CA ASP A 183 -17.97 -34.44 -13.45
C ASP A 183 -18.14 -33.64 -12.16
N VAL A 184 -17.57 -34.12 -11.03
CA VAL A 184 -17.82 -33.51 -9.71
C VAL A 184 -17.17 -32.14 -9.59
N SER A 185 -15.97 -31.96 -10.17
CA SER A 185 -15.28 -30.66 -10.12
C SER A 185 -15.89 -29.62 -11.05
N ARG A 186 -16.41 -30.05 -12.21
CA ARG A 186 -17.07 -29.14 -13.19
C ARG A 186 -18.45 -28.68 -12.72
N GLN A 187 -19.23 -29.56 -12.12
CA GLN A 187 -20.51 -29.20 -11.50
C GLN A 187 -20.33 -28.24 -10.31
N GLY A 188 -19.25 -28.40 -9.54
CA GLY A 188 -18.87 -27.47 -8.50
C GLY A 188 -18.64 -26.06 -9.06
N VAL A 189 -17.82 -25.93 -10.11
CA VAL A 189 -17.51 -24.63 -10.73
C VAL A 189 -18.75 -23.98 -11.35
N GLN A 190 -19.64 -24.73 -11.99
CA GLN A 190 -20.91 -24.20 -12.53
C GLN A 190 -21.78 -23.62 -11.40
N ARG A 191 -21.91 -24.35 -10.31
CA ARG A 191 -22.68 -23.92 -9.14
C ARG A 191 -22.08 -22.68 -8.47
N ASP A 192 -20.76 -22.59 -8.42
CA ASP A 192 -20.04 -21.48 -7.79
C ASP A 192 -20.04 -20.21 -8.67
N LEU A 193 -20.20 -20.35 -10.00
CA LEU A 193 -20.36 -19.22 -10.93
C LEU A 193 -21.79 -18.64 -10.91
N LEU A 194 -22.78 -19.41 -10.49
CA LEU A 194 -24.18 -19.00 -10.54
C LEU A 194 -24.45 -17.71 -9.73
N PRO A 195 -23.96 -17.56 -8.49
CA PRO A 195 -24.15 -16.33 -7.71
C PRO A 195 -23.49 -15.10 -8.35
N LEU A 196 -22.39 -15.29 -9.10
CA LEU A 196 -21.72 -14.18 -9.80
C LEU A 196 -22.53 -13.71 -11.02
N VAL A 197 -23.20 -14.62 -11.72
CA VAL A 197 -23.96 -14.30 -12.93
C VAL A 197 -25.37 -13.80 -12.60
N GLU A 198 -26.02 -14.41 -11.64
CA GLU A 198 -27.38 -14.06 -11.22
C GLU A 198 -27.43 -12.91 -10.21
N GLY A 199 -26.30 -12.63 -9.56
CA GLY A 199 -26.19 -11.70 -8.44
C GLY A 199 -26.55 -12.38 -7.12
N THR A 200 -25.88 -11.93 -6.08
CA THR A 200 -26.17 -12.31 -4.69
C THR A 200 -26.31 -11.04 -3.86
N THR A 201 -27.23 -11.06 -2.92
CA THR A 201 -27.44 -10.00 -1.95
C THR A 201 -26.73 -10.31 -0.64
#